data_7785d78b779eee0d87bd532d5c093b24
#
_entry.id   7785d78b779eee0d87bd532d5c093b24
#
_cell.length_a   1.000
_cell.length_b   1.000
_cell.length_c   1.000
_cell.angle_alpha   90.00
_cell.angle_beta   90.00
_cell.angle_gamma   90.00
#
_symmetry.space_group_name_H-M   'P 1'
#
loop_
_entity.id
_entity.type
_entity.pdbx_description
1 polymer ?
#
loop_
_entity_poly.entity_id
_entity_poly.type
_entity_poly.pdbx_seq_one_letter_code
_entity_poly.pdbx_strand_id
1 'polypeptide(L)'
;MGRMANLFMQNWLRGNALVLRLANRIDWQIIDRTQLNAEGWHLIICNHLSWTDIVILGDLFRSRLPVPKFFLKYELLYVPFVGLACWGLDMPFMRRYSREFLIKHPERRGKDVETTRNACAKFVHEPTTVINFVEGTRFTPEKARQVKSPYQHLMPPKAAGLSLALAGLGEQFEKIVNVTLAYPDNLEHPFRDLLSGRMKRIQVCIDEIAITPELRGDYVNDKPFKRNFQLWLNQVWHAKDEQLAQMAGEGLRTSQTSTDR
;
A
#
# COMPACT_ATOMS: atom_id res chain seq x y z
N MET A 1 -9.44 -22.25 7.33
CA MET A 1 -8.37 -21.98 6.34
C MET A 1 -7.36 -20.93 6.79
N GLY A 2 -7.70 -19.92 7.59
CA GLY A 2 -6.83 -18.81 7.95
C GLY A 2 -5.46 -19.15 8.57
N ARG A 3 -5.39 -20.03 9.57
CA ARG A 3 -4.11 -20.30 10.26
C ARG A 3 -3.02 -20.90 9.37
N MET A 4 -3.37 -21.87 8.51
CA MET A 4 -2.40 -22.48 7.59
C MET A 4 -1.93 -21.50 6.52
N ALA A 5 -2.85 -20.71 5.94
CA ALA A 5 -2.53 -19.68 4.96
C ALA A 5 -1.62 -18.60 5.57
N ASN A 6 -1.89 -18.16 6.79
CA ASN A 6 -1.06 -17.21 7.52
C ASN A 6 0.33 -17.76 7.81
N LEU A 7 0.43 -19.03 8.23
CA LEU A 7 1.74 -19.69 8.47
C LEU A 7 2.55 -19.80 7.17
N PHE A 8 1.90 -20.17 6.07
CA PHE A 8 2.53 -20.22 4.75
C PHE A 8 3.06 -18.85 4.34
N MET A 9 2.23 -17.81 4.47
CA MET A 9 2.63 -16.45 4.14
C MET A 9 3.78 -15.95 5.00
N GLN A 10 3.75 -16.21 6.31
CA GLN A 10 4.86 -15.86 7.21
C GLN A 10 6.17 -16.53 6.81
N ASN A 11 6.13 -17.83 6.47
CA ASN A 11 7.33 -18.55 6.04
C ASN A 11 7.83 -18.04 4.67
N TRP A 12 6.93 -17.69 3.75
CA TRP A 12 7.28 -17.07 2.48
C TRP A 12 7.95 -15.70 2.68
N LEU A 13 7.40 -14.86 3.57
CA LEU A 13 8.01 -13.57 3.92
C LEU A 13 9.40 -13.75 4.57
N ARG A 14 9.55 -14.73 5.48
CA ARG A 14 10.86 -15.05 6.10
C ARG A 14 11.88 -15.53 5.07
N GLY A 15 11.46 -16.38 4.14
CA GLY A 15 12.30 -16.85 3.04
C GLY A 15 12.76 -15.72 2.15
N ASN A 16 11.86 -14.83 1.75
CA ASN A 16 12.21 -13.64 0.96
C ASN A 16 13.18 -12.72 1.71
N ALA A 17 12.94 -12.46 3.00
CA ALA A 17 13.83 -11.66 3.82
C ALA A 17 15.24 -12.24 3.92
N LEU A 18 15.36 -13.56 4.05
CA LEU A 18 16.64 -14.26 4.06
C LEU A 18 17.36 -14.11 2.72
N VAL A 19 16.67 -14.37 1.61
CA VAL A 19 17.22 -14.22 0.25
C VAL A 19 17.69 -12.78 0.02
N LEU A 20 16.89 -11.78 0.42
CA LEU A 20 17.26 -10.36 0.31
C LEU A 20 18.57 -10.05 1.04
N ARG A 21 18.69 -10.52 2.28
CA ARG A 21 19.90 -10.28 3.11
C ARG A 21 21.14 -10.98 2.60
N LEU A 22 20.98 -12.17 2.01
CA LEU A 22 22.10 -12.94 1.45
C LEU A 22 22.52 -12.41 0.08
N ALA A 23 21.56 -12.01 -0.75
CA ALA A 23 21.83 -11.58 -2.12
C ALA A 23 22.23 -10.10 -2.23
N ASN A 24 21.81 -9.26 -1.31
CA ASN A 24 22.02 -7.82 -1.37
C ASN A 24 22.72 -7.28 -0.12
N ARG A 25 23.57 -6.26 -0.32
CA ARG A 25 24.10 -5.42 0.75
C ARG A 25 23.39 -4.07 0.72
N ILE A 26 22.18 -4.03 1.26
CA ILE A 26 21.31 -2.86 1.18
C ILE A 26 21.62 -1.90 2.32
N ASP A 27 21.86 -0.63 1.98
CA ASP A 27 21.85 0.48 2.93
C ASP A 27 20.38 0.86 3.20
N TRP A 28 19.89 0.49 4.38
CA TRP A 28 18.55 0.80 4.83
C TRP A 28 18.53 2.12 5.60
N GLN A 29 17.80 3.09 5.09
CA GLN A 29 17.57 4.39 5.71
C GLN A 29 16.09 4.48 6.08
N ILE A 30 15.78 4.21 7.34
CA ILE A 30 14.40 4.13 7.84
C ILE A 30 14.17 5.23 8.87
N ILE A 31 13.20 6.09 8.60
CA ILE A 31 12.62 7.02 9.56
C ILE A 31 11.24 6.49 9.93
N ASP A 32 11.10 6.03 11.16
CA ASP A 32 9.85 5.49 11.69
C ASP A 32 9.37 6.36 12.84
N ARG A 33 8.21 7.00 12.67
CA ARG A 33 7.56 7.87 13.64
C ARG A 33 6.28 7.25 14.19
N THR A 34 6.17 5.91 14.14
CA THR A 34 4.95 5.20 14.47
C THR A 34 5.06 4.38 15.74
N GLN A 35 3.93 4.19 16.41
CA GLN A 35 3.76 3.23 17.50
C GLN A 35 2.75 2.17 17.05
N LEU A 36 3.28 1.09 16.42
CA LEU A 36 2.46 0.04 15.84
C LEU A 36 2.13 -1.04 16.88
N ASN A 37 0.87 -1.46 16.91
CA ASN A 37 0.41 -2.57 17.72
C ASN A 37 0.37 -3.86 16.90
N ALA A 38 1.16 -4.85 17.28
CA ALA A 38 1.24 -6.13 16.58
C ALA A 38 -0.06 -6.94 16.57
N GLU A 39 -1.00 -6.64 17.46
CA GLU A 39 -2.29 -7.34 17.61
C GLU A 39 -3.47 -6.53 17.03
N GLY A 40 -3.21 -5.37 16.43
CA GLY A 40 -4.23 -4.46 15.91
C GLY A 40 -4.56 -4.67 14.43
N TRP A 41 -5.51 -3.85 13.97
CA TRP A 41 -5.83 -3.72 12.54
C TRP A 41 -5.10 -2.51 11.97
N HIS A 42 -4.41 -2.70 10.85
CA HIS A 42 -3.61 -1.65 10.24
C HIS A 42 -4.01 -1.41 8.80
N LEU A 43 -4.20 -0.14 8.45
CA LEU A 43 -4.41 0.29 7.08
C LEU A 43 -3.16 1.06 6.63
N ILE A 44 -2.38 0.46 5.74
CA ILE A 44 -1.17 1.05 5.20
C ILE A 44 -1.47 1.65 3.84
N ILE A 45 -1.10 2.90 3.63
CA ILE A 45 -1.05 3.53 2.30
C ILE A 45 0.40 3.76 1.90
N CYS A 46 0.73 3.42 0.65
CA CYS A 46 2.08 3.54 0.14
C CYS A 46 2.08 4.01 -1.31
N ASN A 47 3.10 4.75 -1.73
CA ASN A 47 3.39 4.98 -3.13
C ASN A 47 3.83 3.68 -3.81
N HIS A 48 3.71 3.61 -5.13
CA HIS A 48 3.97 2.37 -5.87
C HIS A 48 4.95 2.59 -7.00
N LEU A 49 6.18 2.13 -6.80
CA LEU A 49 7.28 2.28 -7.75
C LEU A 49 7.53 0.98 -8.53
N SER A 50 7.49 -0.17 -7.85
CA SER A 50 7.95 -1.44 -8.39
C SER A 50 7.29 -2.65 -7.71
N TRP A 51 7.47 -3.85 -8.24
CA TRP A 51 7.20 -5.09 -7.53
C TRP A 51 8.06 -5.25 -6.26
N THR A 52 9.20 -4.56 -6.22
CA THR A 52 10.08 -4.44 -5.04
C THR A 52 9.32 -3.99 -3.81
N ASP A 53 8.36 -3.05 -3.96
CA ASP A 53 7.59 -2.47 -2.86
C ASP A 53 6.87 -3.54 -2.02
N ILE A 54 6.33 -4.58 -2.68
CA ILE A 54 5.63 -5.69 -2.02
C ILE A 54 6.59 -6.48 -1.13
N VAL A 55 7.79 -6.75 -1.64
CA VAL A 55 8.81 -7.53 -0.94
C VAL A 55 9.37 -6.72 0.24
N ILE A 56 9.64 -5.43 0.03
CA ILE A 56 10.17 -4.52 1.06
C ILE A 56 9.14 -4.29 2.17
N LEU A 57 7.89 -4.00 1.84
CA LEU A 57 6.83 -3.85 2.84
C LEU A 57 6.60 -5.16 3.61
N GLY A 58 6.69 -6.29 2.90
CA GLY A 58 6.61 -7.61 3.51
C GLY A 58 7.74 -7.83 4.54
N ASP A 59 9.00 -7.51 4.23
CA ASP A 59 10.13 -7.63 5.15
C ASP A 59 10.03 -6.63 6.31
N LEU A 60 9.67 -5.39 6.02
CA LEU A 60 9.58 -4.30 6.99
C LEU A 60 8.57 -4.57 8.09
N PHE A 61 7.41 -5.16 7.74
CA PHE A 61 6.29 -5.34 8.67
C PHE A 61 6.09 -6.79 9.14
N ARG A 62 6.81 -7.80 8.60
CA ARG A 62 6.59 -9.23 8.91
C ARG A 62 6.65 -9.62 10.38
N SER A 63 7.43 -8.90 11.19
CA SER A 63 7.60 -9.16 12.64
C SER A 63 6.91 -8.13 13.52
N ARG A 64 6.31 -7.11 12.93
CA ARG A 64 5.75 -5.95 13.64
C ARG A 64 4.23 -5.88 13.55
N LEU A 65 3.67 -6.45 12.50
CA LEU A 65 2.24 -6.37 12.20
C LEU A 65 1.67 -7.74 11.81
N PRO A 66 0.35 -7.93 11.90
CA PRO A 66 -0.33 -9.09 11.34
C PRO A 66 -0.02 -9.26 9.85
N VAL A 67 -0.19 -10.47 9.35
CA VAL A 67 0.12 -10.83 7.96
C VAL A 67 -0.51 -9.84 6.97
N PRO A 68 0.30 -9.19 6.12
CA PRO A 68 -0.21 -8.17 5.22
C PRO A 68 -1.09 -8.76 4.12
N LYS A 69 -2.19 -8.08 3.84
CA LYS A 69 -3.11 -8.33 2.73
C LYS A 69 -3.05 -7.15 1.76
N PHE A 70 -2.81 -7.43 0.49
CA PHE A 70 -2.75 -6.40 -0.54
C PHE A 70 -4.07 -6.30 -1.28
N PHE A 71 -4.56 -5.10 -1.53
CA PHE A 71 -5.65 -4.91 -2.47
C PHE A 71 -5.19 -5.21 -3.89
N LEU A 72 -5.75 -6.25 -4.47
CA LEU A 72 -5.42 -6.72 -5.80
C LEU A 72 -6.51 -6.35 -6.81
N LYS A 73 -6.11 -6.14 -8.06
CA LYS A 73 -7.07 -6.03 -9.16
C LYS A 73 -7.75 -7.39 -9.38
N TYR A 74 -9.04 -7.39 -9.62
CA TYR A 74 -9.83 -8.59 -9.82
C TYR A 74 -9.30 -9.46 -10.98
N GLU A 75 -8.75 -8.85 -12.02
CA GLU A 75 -8.19 -9.52 -13.19
C GLU A 75 -6.99 -10.41 -12.84
N LEU A 76 -6.29 -10.12 -11.73
CA LEU A 76 -5.20 -10.98 -11.24
C LEU A 76 -5.67 -12.37 -10.81
N LEU A 77 -6.96 -12.53 -10.49
CA LEU A 77 -7.53 -13.84 -10.15
C LEU A 77 -7.40 -14.83 -11.32
N TYR A 78 -7.40 -14.33 -12.55
CA TYR A 78 -7.31 -15.15 -13.77
C TYR A 78 -5.88 -15.42 -14.22
N VAL A 79 -4.87 -14.87 -13.55
CA VAL A 79 -3.47 -15.16 -13.82
C VAL A 79 -3.13 -16.51 -13.19
N PRO A 80 -2.73 -17.54 -14.01
CA PRO A 80 -2.41 -18.85 -13.49
C PRO A 80 -1.38 -18.79 -12.35
N PHE A 81 -1.55 -19.67 -11.36
CA PHE A 81 -0.74 -19.76 -10.12
C PHE A 81 -0.83 -18.52 -9.22
N VAL A 82 -0.71 -17.30 -9.76
CA VAL A 82 -0.76 -16.04 -8.98
C VAL A 82 -2.15 -15.82 -8.42
N GLY A 83 -3.18 -15.94 -9.25
CA GLY A 83 -4.57 -15.77 -8.82
C GLY A 83 -4.97 -16.78 -7.75
N LEU A 84 -4.61 -18.06 -7.97
CA LEU A 84 -4.89 -19.12 -7.02
C LEU A 84 -4.15 -18.91 -5.68
N ALA A 85 -2.88 -18.53 -5.73
CA ALA A 85 -2.09 -18.23 -4.54
C ALA A 85 -2.68 -17.05 -3.76
N CYS A 86 -2.99 -15.95 -4.44
CA CYS A 86 -3.59 -14.77 -3.80
C CYS A 86 -4.99 -15.06 -3.23
N TRP A 87 -5.78 -15.89 -3.92
CA TRP A 87 -7.07 -16.35 -3.41
C TRP A 87 -6.92 -17.23 -2.17
N GLY A 88 -6.00 -18.20 -2.20
CA GLY A 88 -5.69 -19.06 -1.06
C GLY A 88 -5.12 -18.33 0.16
N LEU A 89 -4.49 -17.18 -0.06
CA LEU A 89 -3.97 -16.29 0.96
C LEU A 89 -5.01 -15.26 1.44
N ASP A 90 -6.27 -15.37 1.03
CA ASP A 90 -7.34 -14.43 1.37
C ASP A 90 -7.05 -12.98 1.00
N MET A 91 -6.33 -12.73 -0.10
CA MET A 91 -6.08 -11.37 -0.58
C MET A 91 -7.39 -10.74 -1.06
N PRO A 92 -7.69 -9.48 -0.70
CA PRO A 92 -8.90 -8.81 -1.14
C PRO A 92 -8.81 -8.39 -2.62
N PHE A 93 -9.65 -9.00 -3.46
CA PHE A 93 -9.76 -8.63 -4.87
C PHE A 93 -10.78 -7.52 -5.06
N MET A 94 -10.36 -6.43 -5.70
CA MET A 94 -11.18 -5.26 -5.99
C MET A 94 -11.57 -5.22 -7.45
N ARG A 95 -12.87 -5.15 -7.75
CA ARG A 95 -13.37 -4.77 -9.08
C ARG A 95 -13.37 -3.26 -9.19
N ARG A 96 -12.85 -2.75 -10.30
CA ARG A 96 -12.92 -1.34 -10.64
C ARG A 96 -13.53 -1.22 -12.02
N TYR A 97 -14.73 -0.67 -12.08
CA TYR A 97 -15.39 -0.38 -13.36
C TYR A 97 -14.91 0.99 -13.87
N SER A 98 -14.60 1.07 -15.18
CA SER A 98 -14.32 2.36 -15.82
C SER A 98 -15.57 3.23 -15.84
N ARG A 99 -15.40 4.56 -15.93
CA ARG A 99 -16.52 5.50 -16.07
C ARG A 99 -17.36 5.18 -17.29
N GLU A 100 -16.73 4.84 -18.41
CA GLU A 100 -17.39 4.48 -19.67
C GLU A 100 -18.24 3.21 -19.51
N PHE A 101 -17.72 2.22 -18.81
CA PHE A 101 -18.46 0.99 -18.50
C PHE A 101 -19.68 1.28 -17.61
N LEU A 102 -19.55 2.13 -16.59
CA LEU A 102 -20.65 2.48 -15.68
C LEU A 102 -21.71 3.38 -16.35
N ILE A 103 -21.36 4.09 -17.42
CA ILE A 103 -22.36 4.81 -18.24
C ILE A 103 -23.20 3.82 -19.04
N LYS A 104 -22.58 2.78 -19.60
CA LYS A 104 -23.25 1.72 -20.36
C LYS A 104 -24.00 0.72 -19.47
N HIS A 105 -23.55 0.56 -18.22
CA HIS A 105 -24.08 -0.42 -17.26
C HIS A 105 -24.39 0.25 -15.92
N PRO A 106 -25.41 1.11 -15.83
CA PRO A 106 -25.74 1.84 -14.61
C PRO A 106 -26.11 0.92 -13.43
N GLU A 107 -26.63 -0.29 -13.72
CA GLU A 107 -26.94 -1.34 -12.72
C GLU A 107 -25.72 -1.90 -12.00
N ARG A 108 -24.51 -1.60 -12.48
CA ARG A 108 -23.24 -1.99 -11.87
C ARG A 108 -22.66 -0.95 -10.92
N ARG A 109 -23.30 0.23 -10.82
CA ARG A 109 -22.89 1.27 -9.86
C ARG A 109 -22.99 0.74 -8.43
N GLY A 110 -21.92 0.89 -7.67
CA GLY A 110 -21.87 0.44 -6.27
C GLY A 110 -21.53 -1.04 -6.07
N LYS A 111 -21.53 -1.88 -7.12
CA LYS A 111 -21.14 -3.30 -6.98
C LYS A 111 -19.66 -3.49 -6.66
N ASP A 112 -18.80 -2.55 -7.05
CA ASP A 112 -17.40 -2.49 -6.64
C ASP A 112 -17.25 -2.24 -5.13
N VAL A 113 -18.13 -1.41 -4.56
CA VAL A 113 -18.25 -1.15 -3.13
C VAL A 113 -18.64 -2.39 -2.36
N GLU A 114 -19.75 -3.02 -2.78
CA GLU A 114 -20.25 -4.22 -2.16
C GLU A 114 -19.22 -5.35 -2.20
N THR A 115 -18.56 -5.53 -3.35
CA THR A 115 -17.50 -6.52 -3.51
C THR A 115 -16.32 -6.24 -2.57
N THR A 116 -15.92 -4.97 -2.43
CA THR A 116 -14.85 -4.57 -1.52
C THR A 116 -15.25 -4.76 -0.06
N ARG A 117 -16.47 -4.36 0.31
CA ARG A 117 -17.02 -4.58 1.65
C ARG A 117 -17.02 -6.06 2.01
N ASN A 118 -17.53 -6.92 1.12
CA ASN A 118 -17.58 -8.37 1.32
C ASN A 118 -16.18 -8.98 1.41
N ALA A 119 -15.23 -8.48 0.62
CA ALA A 119 -13.84 -8.91 0.71
C ALA A 119 -13.18 -8.51 2.04
N CYS A 120 -13.54 -7.35 2.59
CA CYS A 120 -13.04 -6.86 3.88
C CYS A 120 -13.77 -7.49 5.08
N ALA A 121 -15.02 -7.92 4.94
CA ALA A 121 -15.83 -8.50 6.03
C ALA A 121 -15.16 -9.69 6.73
N LYS A 122 -14.33 -10.45 6.01
CA LYS A 122 -13.57 -11.57 6.58
C LYS A 122 -12.56 -11.12 7.63
N PHE A 123 -12.09 -9.88 7.55
CA PHE A 123 -11.03 -9.36 8.41
C PHE A 123 -11.55 -8.68 9.68
N VAL A 124 -12.87 -8.59 9.84
CA VAL A 124 -13.50 -7.99 11.03
C VAL A 124 -13.13 -8.75 12.31
N HIS A 125 -12.95 -10.07 12.21
CA HIS A 125 -12.75 -10.96 13.35
C HIS A 125 -11.29 -11.35 13.60
N GLU A 126 -10.37 -11.02 12.70
CA GLU A 126 -8.95 -11.34 12.85
C GLU A 126 -8.09 -10.10 12.58
N PRO A 127 -7.19 -9.73 13.50
CA PRO A 127 -6.23 -8.64 13.30
C PRO A 127 -5.52 -8.78 11.95
N THR A 128 -5.56 -7.74 11.16
CA THR A 128 -5.12 -7.79 9.76
C THR A 128 -4.45 -6.48 9.36
N THR A 129 -3.38 -6.58 8.61
CA THR A 129 -2.75 -5.44 7.95
C THR A 129 -3.22 -5.38 6.50
N VAL A 130 -3.87 -4.30 6.13
CA VAL A 130 -4.30 -4.06 4.73
C VAL A 130 -3.37 -3.04 4.09
N ILE A 131 -2.73 -3.39 2.98
CA ILE A 131 -1.85 -2.51 2.24
C ILE A 131 -2.55 -2.05 0.96
N ASN A 132 -2.65 -0.74 0.79
CA ASN A 132 -3.27 -0.10 -0.36
C ASN A 132 -2.27 0.80 -1.09
N PHE A 133 -1.90 0.42 -2.30
CA PHE A 133 -1.22 1.30 -3.24
C PHE A 133 -2.28 2.21 -3.90
N VAL A 134 -2.53 3.37 -3.30
CA VAL A 134 -3.67 4.23 -3.68
C VAL A 134 -3.55 4.82 -5.09
N GLU A 135 -2.38 4.82 -5.69
CA GLU A 135 -2.16 5.17 -7.09
C GLU A 135 -2.82 4.16 -8.05
N GLY A 136 -2.93 2.90 -7.62
CA GLY A 136 -3.52 1.79 -8.38
C GLY A 136 -2.74 1.40 -9.64
N THR A 137 -1.56 1.97 -9.82
CA THR A 137 -0.58 1.60 -10.85
C THR A 137 0.81 2.03 -10.41
N ARG A 138 1.85 1.38 -10.91
CA ARG A 138 3.24 1.78 -10.65
C ARG A 138 3.56 3.08 -11.36
N PHE A 139 4.28 3.95 -10.65
CA PHE A 139 4.80 5.19 -11.22
C PHE A 139 5.79 4.89 -12.35
N THR A 140 5.65 5.59 -13.45
CA THR A 140 6.71 5.79 -14.45
C THR A 140 6.59 7.21 -14.99
N PRO A 141 7.71 7.86 -15.39
CA PRO A 141 7.66 9.21 -15.95
C PRO A 141 6.72 9.35 -17.15
N GLU A 142 6.65 8.30 -18.00
CA GLU A 142 5.77 8.26 -19.18
C GLU A 142 4.29 8.31 -18.78
N LYS A 143 3.89 7.45 -17.83
CA LYS A 143 2.50 7.41 -17.32
C LYS A 143 2.13 8.72 -16.63
N ALA A 144 3.04 9.27 -15.82
CA ALA A 144 2.81 10.54 -15.14
C ALA A 144 2.55 11.67 -16.15
N ARG A 145 3.36 11.75 -17.22
CA ARG A 145 3.14 12.71 -18.33
C ARG A 145 1.82 12.47 -19.05
N GLN A 146 1.48 11.21 -19.38
CA GLN A 146 0.23 10.87 -20.06
C GLN A 146 -1.01 11.32 -19.30
N VAL A 147 -1.03 11.16 -17.97
CA VAL A 147 -2.17 11.59 -17.14
C VAL A 147 -2.04 13.02 -16.63
N LYS A 148 -1.00 13.76 -17.03
CA LYS A 148 -0.68 15.10 -16.54
C LYS A 148 -0.68 15.14 -15.00
N SER A 149 0.08 14.23 -14.39
CA SER A 149 0.20 14.18 -12.94
C SER A 149 0.64 15.52 -12.37
N PRO A 150 -0.01 16.03 -11.32
CA PRO A 150 0.44 17.24 -10.64
C PRO A 150 1.67 17.00 -9.74
N TYR A 151 2.08 15.74 -9.60
CA TYR A 151 3.20 15.30 -8.76
C TYR A 151 4.43 15.00 -9.61
N GLN A 152 5.60 15.23 -9.05
CA GLN A 152 6.88 14.95 -9.72
C GLN A 152 7.26 13.47 -9.65
N HIS A 153 7.01 12.81 -8.51
CA HIS A 153 7.46 11.46 -8.20
C HIS A 153 6.31 10.45 -8.05
N LEU A 154 5.06 10.86 -8.21
CA LEU A 154 3.88 10.07 -7.91
C LEU A 154 2.85 10.08 -9.03
N MET A 155 2.05 9.03 -9.09
CA MET A 155 0.79 9.03 -9.85
C MET A 155 -0.33 9.66 -9.00
N PRO A 156 -1.36 10.26 -9.62
CA PRO A 156 -2.52 10.78 -8.89
C PRO A 156 -3.19 9.68 -8.05
N PRO A 157 -3.47 9.93 -6.76
CA PRO A 157 -4.07 8.95 -5.88
C PRO A 157 -5.55 8.75 -6.17
N LYS A 158 -6.03 7.52 -6.02
CA LYS A 158 -7.43 7.11 -6.24
C LYS A 158 -8.10 6.83 -4.90
N ALA A 159 -8.94 7.74 -4.47
CA ALA A 159 -9.58 7.72 -3.16
C ALA A 159 -10.53 6.52 -2.93
N ALA A 160 -11.15 5.98 -3.99
CA ALA A 160 -12.20 4.97 -3.86
C ALA A 160 -11.77 3.75 -3.02
N GLY A 161 -10.61 3.15 -3.33
CA GLY A 161 -10.14 1.95 -2.62
C GLY A 161 -9.88 2.19 -1.13
N LEU A 162 -9.29 3.34 -0.80
CA LEU A 162 -9.00 3.72 0.58
C LEU A 162 -10.29 4.01 1.36
N SER A 163 -11.18 4.81 0.79
CA SER A 163 -12.46 5.14 1.41
C SER A 163 -13.33 3.90 1.65
N LEU A 164 -13.33 2.95 0.71
CA LEU A 164 -14.06 1.70 0.87
C LEU A 164 -13.46 0.77 1.94
N ALA A 165 -12.15 0.76 2.08
CA ALA A 165 -11.49 0.04 3.17
C ALA A 165 -11.89 0.64 4.53
N LEU A 166 -11.89 1.96 4.64
CA LEU A 166 -12.34 2.66 5.84
C LEU A 166 -13.83 2.43 6.13
N ALA A 167 -14.68 2.39 5.11
CA ALA A 167 -16.10 2.09 5.29
C ALA A 167 -16.38 0.63 5.71
N GLY A 168 -15.54 -0.32 5.28
CA GLY A 168 -15.70 -1.74 5.57
C GLY A 168 -15.12 -2.19 6.91
N LEU A 169 -13.99 -1.60 7.31
CA LEU A 169 -13.22 -1.97 8.52
C LEU A 169 -12.88 -0.77 9.40
N GLY A 170 -13.50 0.38 9.14
CA GLY A 170 -13.08 1.65 9.73
C GLY A 170 -13.15 1.72 11.25
N GLU A 171 -14.01 0.94 11.89
CA GLU A 171 -14.10 0.89 13.36
C GLU A 171 -12.90 0.16 13.98
N GLN A 172 -12.28 -0.79 13.25
CA GLN A 172 -11.08 -1.50 13.69
C GLN A 172 -9.79 -0.70 13.47
N PHE A 173 -9.77 0.18 12.45
CA PHE A 173 -8.60 0.99 12.19
C PHE A 173 -8.60 2.26 13.07
N GLU A 174 -7.58 2.42 13.89
CA GLU A 174 -7.38 3.64 14.68
C GLU A 174 -6.64 4.71 13.88
N LYS A 175 -5.70 4.29 13.04
CA LYS A 175 -4.81 5.14 12.27
C LYS A 175 -4.54 4.57 10.89
N ILE A 176 -4.15 5.44 9.97
CA ILE A 176 -3.57 5.06 8.68
C ILE A 176 -2.05 5.15 8.83
N VAL A 177 -1.35 4.08 8.49
CA VAL A 177 0.10 4.06 8.41
C VAL A 177 0.50 4.53 7.00
N ASN A 178 1.14 5.69 6.93
CA ASN A 178 1.55 6.32 5.68
C ASN A 178 3.01 6.01 5.41
N VAL A 179 3.28 5.13 4.44
CA VAL A 179 4.63 4.71 4.08
C VAL A 179 5.08 5.37 2.79
N THR A 180 6.25 5.99 2.82
CA THR A 180 6.94 6.52 1.64
C THR A 180 8.17 5.69 1.35
N LEU A 181 8.25 5.14 0.14
CA LEU A 181 9.38 4.32 -0.34
C LEU A 181 10.15 5.04 -1.45
N ALA A 182 11.47 4.96 -1.40
CA ALA A 182 12.35 5.41 -2.48
C ALA A 182 13.52 4.45 -2.67
N TYR A 183 14.00 4.36 -3.93
CA TYR A 183 15.16 3.60 -4.36
C TYR A 183 16.13 4.53 -5.11
N PRO A 184 16.80 5.48 -4.41
CA PRO A 184 17.49 6.60 -5.07
C PRO A 184 18.60 6.17 -6.05
N ASP A 185 19.25 5.04 -5.77
CA ASP A 185 20.33 4.53 -6.61
C ASP A 185 19.85 3.47 -7.65
N ASN A 186 18.55 3.12 -7.65
CA ASN A 186 17.98 2.05 -8.47
C ASN A 186 16.62 2.45 -9.08
N LEU A 187 16.54 3.63 -9.72
CA LEU A 187 15.28 4.22 -10.20
C LEU A 187 14.67 3.47 -11.40
N GLU A 188 15.49 3.00 -12.33
CA GLU A 188 15.01 2.44 -13.59
C GLU A 188 14.45 1.02 -13.44
N HIS A 189 15.17 0.16 -12.73
CA HIS A 189 14.85 -1.26 -12.64
C HIS A 189 14.93 -1.83 -11.21
N PRO A 190 14.21 -1.26 -10.21
CA PRO A 190 14.38 -1.64 -8.80
C PRO A 190 14.18 -3.15 -8.56
N PHE A 191 13.22 -3.77 -9.26
CA PHE A 191 12.92 -5.19 -9.07
C PHE A 191 14.02 -6.10 -9.63
N ARG A 192 14.53 -5.79 -10.83
CA ARG A 192 15.66 -6.53 -11.42
C ARG A 192 16.91 -6.39 -10.56
N ASP A 193 17.16 -5.19 -10.03
CA ASP A 193 18.34 -4.92 -9.23
C ASP A 193 18.24 -5.61 -7.87
N LEU A 194 17.05 -5.69 -7.29
CA LEU A 194 16.81 -6.46 -6.08
C LEU A 194 17.11 -7.96 -6.30
N LEU A 195 16.59 -8.55 -7.39
CA LEU A 195 16.78 -9.98 -7.70
C LEU A 195 18.22 -10.33 -8.06
N SER A 196 18.98 -9.39 -8.61
CA SER A 196 20.38 -9.60 -9.04
C SER A 196 21.43 -9.15 -8.03
N GLY A 197 21.04 -8.81 -6.80
CA GLY A 197 21.96 -8.38 -5.76
C GLY A 197 22.56 -6.98 -5.97
N ARG A 198 21.95 -6.15 -6.83
CA ARG A 198 22.42 -4.79 -7.15
C ARG A 198 21.65 -3.68 -6.46
N MET A 199 20.66 -4.01 -5.63
CA MET A 199 19.97 -3.01 -4.82
C MET A 199 20.93 -2.38 -3.82
N LYS A 200 21.10 -1.05 -3.89
CA LYS A 200 22.09 -0.34 -3.07
C LYS A 200 21.45 0.28 -1.84
N ARG A 201 20.44 1.14 -2.05
CA ARG A 201 19.84 1.91 -0.97
C ARG A 201 18.32 1.83 -1.04
N ILE A 202 17.71 1.67 0.13
CA ILE A 202 16.27 1.74 0.31
C ILE A 202 15.99 2.78 1.38
N GLN A 203 15.22 3.79 1.01
CA GLN A 203 14.77 4.83 1.93
C GLN A 203 13.30 4.60 2.24
N VAL A 204 12.97 4.66 3.53
CA VAL A 204 11.60 4.45 4.03
C VAL A 204 11.28 5.53 5.04
N CYS A 205 10.13 6.17 4.87
CA CYS A 205 9.55 7.02 5.90
C CYS A 205 8.18 6.46 6.28
N ILE A 206 7.93 6.33 7.58
CA ILE A 206 6.69 5.77 8.12
C ILE A 206 6.11 6.77 9.10
N ASP A 207 4.91 7.25 8.79
CA ASP A 207 4.16 8.22 9.57
C ASP A 207 2.76 7.68 9.90
N GLU A 208 2.10 8.22 10.93
CA GLU A 208 0.71 7.93 11.26
C GLU A 208 -0.19 9.08 10.89
N ILE A 209 -1.37 8.76 10.33
CA ILE A 209 -2.44 9.71 10.08
C ILE A 209 -3.66 9.27 10.89
N ALA A 210 -4.17 10.15 11.75
CA ALA A 210 -5.38 9.87 12.52
C ALA A 210 -6.59 9.71 11.60
N ILE A 211 -7.44 8.74 11.88
CA ILE A 211 -8.72 8.57 11.18
C ILE A 211 -9.77 9.40 11.91
N THR A 212 -10.03 10.58 11.38
CA THR A 212 -11.04 11.48 11.93
C THR A 212 -12.46 11.14 11.40
N PRO A 213 -13.53 11.62 12.04
CA PRO A 213 -14.90 11.38 11.57
C PRO A 213 -15.13 11.83 10.13
N GLU A 214 -14.43 12.89 9.66
CA GLU A 214 -14.52 13.41 8.30
C GLU A 214 -14.00 12.45 7.24
N LEU A 215 -13.20 11.45 7.63
CA LEU A 215 -12.71 10.39 6.75
C LEU A 215 -13.65 9.18 6.68
N ARG A 216 -14.76 9.21 7.45
CA ARG A 216 -15.77 8.15 7.52
C ARG A 216 -17.05 8.65 6.87
N GLY A 217 -17.49 8.02 5.78
CA GLY A 217 -18.72 8.41 5.07
C GLY A 217 -19.02 7.56 3.86
N ASP A 218 -20.13 7.87 3.21
CA ASP A 218 -20.59 7.14 2.02
C ASP A 218 -19.95 7.71 0.74
N TYR A 219 -18.82 7.14 0.36
CA TYR A 219 -18.10 7.54 -0.85
C TYR A 219 -18.91 7.37 -2.14
N VAL A 220 -19.95 6.56 -2.13
CA VAL A 220 -20.73 6.22 -3.34
C VAL A 220 -21.86 7.21 -3.57
N ASN A 221 -22.62 7.49 -2.51
CA ASN A 221 -23.87 8.24 -2.62
C ASN A 221 -23.69 9.71 -2.17
N ASP A 222 -22.71 9.99 -1.29
CA ASP A 222 -22.43 11.34 -0.82
C ASP A 222 -21.36 12.02 -1.67
N LYS A 223 -21.80 12.89 -2.59
CA LYS A 223 -20.90 13.65 -3.49
C LYS A 223 -20.00 14.64 -2.74
N PRO A 224 -20.48 15.42 -1.76
CA PRO A 224 -19.64 16.26 -0.89
C PRO A 224 -18.55 15.46 -0.19
N PHE A 225 -18.89 14.36 0.48
CA PHE A 225 -17.92 13.47 1.11
C PHE A 225 -16.85 12.99 0.13
N LYS A 226 -17.28 12.46 -1.01
CA LYS A 226 -16.37 11.99 -2.07
C LYS A 226 -15.37 13.05 -2.50
N ARG A 227 -15.83 14.28 -2.69
CA ARG A 227 -14.98 15.42 -3.07
C ARG A 227 -13.99 15.76 -1.96
N ASN A 228 -14.45 15.88 -0.73
CA ASN A 228 -13.62 16.25 0.41
C ASN A 228 -12.57 15.18 0.71
N PHE A 229 -12.95 13.91 0.65
CA PHE A 229 -12.03 12.79 0.81
C PHE A 229 -10.92 12.78 -0.26
N GLN A 230 -11.27 13.05 -1.53
CA GLN A 230 -10.27 13.16 -2.59
C GLN A 230 -9.33 14.36 -2.37
N LEU A 231 -9.85 15.50 -1.93
CA LEU A 231 -9.04 16.68 -1.62
C LEU A 231 -8.06 16.40 -0.48
N TRP A 232 -8.53 15.79 0.60
CA TRP A 232 -7.68 15.35 1.70
C TRP A 232 -6.57 14.40 1.23
N LEU A 233 -6.92 13.40 0.43
CA LEU A 233 -5.92 12.45 -0.07
C LEU A 233 -4.91 13.11 -1.00
N ASN A 234 -5.32 14.09 -1.78
CA ASN A 234 -4.41 14.88 -2.61
C ASN A 234 -3.42 15.67 -1.75
N GLN A 235 -3.85 16.23 -0.61
CA GLN A 235 -2.95 16.93 0.33
C GLN A 235 -1.92 15.96 0.92
N VAL A 236 -2.34 14.77 1.35
CA VAL A 236 -1.42 13.71 1.81
C VAL A 236 -0.40 13.36 0.73
N TRP A 237 -0.85 13.31 -0.53
CA TRP A 237 0.01 12.98 -1.66
C TRP A 237 0.99 14.11 -2.03
N HIS A 238 0.60 15.37 -1.88
CA HIS A 238 1.50 16.52 -2.03
C HIS A 238 2.64 16.47 -0.99
N ALA A 239 2.30 16.30 0.27
CA ALA A 239 3.31 16.15 1.32
C ALA A 239 4.26 14.97 1.08
N LYS A 240 3.73 13.84 0.54
CA LYS A 240 4.54 12.67 0.17
C LYS A 240 5.46 12.96 -1.03
N ASP A 241 5.01 13.73 -2.02
CA ASP A 241 5.82 14.09 -3.18
C ASP A 241 6.98 15.02 -2.79
N GLU A 242 6.72 15.97 -1.89
CA GLU A 242 7.75 16.82 -1.28
C GLU A 242 8.77 16.00 -0.47
N GLN A 243 8.28 15.01 0.30
CA GLN A 243 9.14 14.09 1.05
C GLN A 243 10.04 13.27 0.11
N LEU A 244 9.50 12.77 -1.01
CA LEU A 244 10.28 12.06 -2.03
C LEU A 244 11.33 12.95 -2.69
N ALA A 245 11.01 14.21 -2.96
CA ALA A 245 11.98 15.18 -3.49
C ALA A 245 13.14 15.41 -2.52
N GLN A 246 12.86 15.51 -1.21
CA GLN A 246 13.90 15.61 -0.17
C GLN A 246 14.75 14.33 -0.09
N MET A 247 14.10 13.14 -0.15
CA MET A 247 14.80 11.86 -0.15
C MET A 247 15.72 11.69 -1.37
N ALA A 248 15.37 12.28 -2.51
CA ALA A 248 16.19 12.26 -3.73
C ALA A 248 17.37 13.25 -3.69
N GLY A 249 17.19 14.40 -3.05
CA GLY A 249 18.20 15.48 -2.99
C GLY A 249 19.19 15.37 -1.85
N GLU A 250 18.77 14.88 -0.71
CA GLU A 250 19.59 14.69 0.50
C GLU A 250 19.44 13.24 0.95
N GLY A 251 20.52 12.48 1.06
CA GLY A 251 20.47 11.21 1.79
C GLY A 251 19.85 11.49 3.17
N LEU A 252 18.82 10.73 3.57
CA LEU A 252 18.17 10.90 4.87
C LEU A 252 19.24 11.00 5.97
N ARG A 253 19.39 12.17 6.56
CA ARG A 253 20.23 12.34 7.75
C ARG A 253 19.53 11.57 8.87
N THR A 254 19.99 10.35 9.13
CA THR A 254 19.62 9.59 10.30
C THR A 254 20.01 10.40 11.53
N SER A 255 19.05 10.96 12.22
CA SER A 255 19.22 11.28 13.63
C SER A 255 19.34 9.92 14.34
N GLN A 256 20.57 9.45 14.50
CA GLN A 256 20.89 8.38 15.43
C GLN A 256 20.52 8.88 16.82
N THR A 257 19.37 8.48 17.31
CA THR A 257 19.18 8.35 18.75
C THR A 257 19.99 7.14 19.16
N SER A 258 21.19 7.41 19.64
CA SER A 258 21.98 6.45 20.40
C SER A 258 21.13 5.94 21.56
N THR A 259 20.75 4.68 21.50
CA THR A 259 20.41 3.93 22.70
C THR A 259 21.55 2.99 22.94
N ASP A 260 22.58 3.52 23.60
CA ASP A 260 23.48 2.74 24.42
C ASP A 260 22.68 2.16 25.58
N ARG A 261 22.52 0.84 25.59
CA ARG A 261 22.68 -0.09 26.68
C ARG A 261 22.00 -1.41 26.38
#